data_a93a46f9a8a64be269832d1f6414c7e5
#
_entry.id   a93a46f9a8a64be269832d1f6414c7e5
#
_cell.length_a   1.000
_cell.length_b   1.000
_cell.length_c   1.000
_cell.angle_alpha   90.00
_cell.angle_beta   90.00
_cell.angle_gamma   90.00
#
_symmetry.space_group_name_H-M   'P 1'
#
loop_
_entity.id
_entity.type
_entity.pdbx_description
1 polymer ?
#
loop_
_entity_poly.entity_id
_entity_poly.type
_entity_poly.pdbx_seq_one_letter_code
_entity_poly.pdbx_strand_id
1 'polypeptide(L)'
;MKVQLVKYGVMVTLLSALLXGCSSTDTTTDSSGGVTTMSNDRVATGTVDSSSVSGSSLDTDSAVXRXFYFEFDKAILNPEARVALRLHAQSLRSNPVNIRLEGHADERGTREYNMALGERRANSARDFLVQEGVNGSLIEVISYGEETAVSMGSNEESWALNRRVELK
;
A
#
# COMPACT_ATOMS: atom_id res chain seq x y z
N MET A 1 -23.06 -7.50 48.95
CA MET A 1 -23.04 -7.00 47.57
C MET A 1 -23.29 -8.15 46.62
N LYS A 2 -24.44 -8.13 45.92
CA LYS A 2 -24.86 -9.21 45.02
C LYS A 2 -24.38 -8.93 43.59
N VAL A 3 -23.57 -9.83 43.07
CA VAL A 3 -23.09 -9.76 41.69
C VAL A 3 -24.15 -10.35 40.76
N GLN A 4 -24.68 -9.52 39.87
CA GLN A 4 -25.63 -9.93 38.84
C GLN A 4 -24.90 -10.56 37.66
N LEU A 5 -25.14 -11.83 37.43
CA LEU A 5 -24.61 -12.57 36.29
C LEU A 5 -25.62 -12.46 35.13
N VAL A 6 -25.25 -11.72 34.13
CA VAL A 6 -26.06 -11.59 32.90
C VAL A 6 -25.69 -12.71 31.94
N LYS A 7 -26.62 -13.62 31.74
CA LYS A 7 -26.51 -14.74 30.80
C LYS A 7 -26.95 -14.28 29.41
N TYR A 8 -26.02 -14.17 28.48
CA TYR A 8 -26.33 -13.96 27.06
C TYR A 8 -26.52 -15.32 26.40
N GLY A 9 -27.73 -15.58 25.97
CA GLY A 9 -28.06 -16.77 25.21
C GLY A 9 -27.62 -16.65 23.77
N VAL A 10 -26.85 -17.61 23.31
CA VAL A 10 -26.44 -17.76 21.94
C VAL A 10 -27.57 -18.37 21.13
N MET A 11 -28.17 -17.59 20.27
CA MET A 11 -29.16 -18.10 19.31
C MET A 11 -28.46 -18.38 17.97
N VAL A 12 -28.18 -19.64 17.74
CA VAL A 12 -27.60 -20.13 16.49
C VAL A 12 -28.76 -20.45 15.54
N THR A 13 -28.93 -19.63 14.50
CA THR A 13 -29.82 -19.97 13.39
C THR A 13 -29.00 -20.48 12.22
N LEU A 14 -29.12 -21.78 11.96
CA LEU A 14 -28.66 -22.42 10.74
C LEU A 14 -29.59 -22.02 9.58
N LEU A 15 -29.07 -21.40 8.58
CA LEU A 15 -29.76 -21.22 7.30
C LEU A 15 -28.95 -21.86 6.19
N SER A 16 -29.33 -23.05 5.77
CA SER A 16 -28.78 -23.78 4.65
C SER A 16 -29.60 -23.51 3.38
N ALA A 17 -28.98 -23.10 2.29
CA ALA A 17 -29.53 -23.12 0.93
C ALA A 17 -28.37 -23.27 -0.04
N LEU A 18 -28.20 -24.34 -0.63
CA LEU A 18 -28.57 -25.00 -1.87
C LEU A 18 -28.32 -24.18 -3.15
N LEU A 19 -27.32 -24.66 -3.87
CA LEU A 19 -27.25 -25.08 -5.27
C LEU A 19 -27.04 -24.07 -6.39
N UNK A 20 -26.06 -24.21 -7.17
CA UNK A 20 -26.06 -24.48 -8.29
C UNK A 20 -25.08 -24.18 -9.10
N GLY A 21 -25.09 -25.16 -9.76
CA GLY A 21 -24.20 -25.43 -10.84
C GLY A 21 -24.63 -24.77 -12.16
N CYS A 22 -23.69 -24.31 -12.91
CA CYS A 22 -23.81 -24.19 -14.35
C CYS A 22 -22.48 -24.46 -15.02
N SER A 23 -22.56 -25.38 -15.82
CA SER A 23 -21.74 -26.12 -16.74
C SER A 23 -20.94 -25.28 -17.73
N SER A 24 -19.75 -25.77 -17.94
CA SER A 24 -18.76 -25.51 -18.98
C SER A 24 -19.29 -25.63 -20.40
N THR A 25 -18.77 -24.81 -21.28
CA THR A 25 -18.80 -25.09 -22.70
C THR A 25 -17.37 -25.01 -23.23
N ASP A 26 -16.85 -26.16 -23.59
CA ASP A 26 -15.61 -26.33 -24.35
C ASP A 26 -15.84 -25.91 -25.81
N THR A 27 -14.98 -25.08 -26.31
CA THR A 27 -14.87 -24.89 -27.76
C THR A 27 -13.42 -25.16 -28.17
N THR A 28 -13.22 -26.33 -28.72
CA THR A 28 -11.99 -26.76 -29.36
C THR A 28 -11.92 -26.16 -30.76
N THR A 29 -10.83 -25.49 -31.09
CA THR A 29 -10.49 -25.23 -32.48
C THR A 29 -9.02 -25.53 -32.71
N ASP A 30 -8.82 -26.57 -33.45
CA ASP A 30 -7.57 -27.13 -33.92
C ASP A 30 -7.04 -26.35 -35.13
N SER A 31 -5.76 -26.06 -35.22
CA SER A 31 -5.00 -25.91 -36.47
C SER A 31 -3.50 -25.82 -36.25
N SER A 32 -2.85 -26.85 -36.41
CA SER A 32 -1.69 -27.26 -37.20
C SER A 32 -0.60 -26.23 -37.55
N GLY A 33 0.63 -26.63 -37.25
CA GLY A 33 1.75 -26.53 -38.16
C GLY A 33 2.86 -25.53 -37.84
N GLY A 34 4.04 -26.08 -37.61
CA GLY A 34 5.26 -25.30 -37.73
C GLY A 34 6.39 -25.67 -36.77
N VAL A 35 7.02 -26.79 -37.03
CA VAL A 35 8.30 -27.14 -36.42
C VAL A 35 9.41 -26.32 -37.09
N THR A 36 10.20 -25.61 -36.30
CA THR A 36 11.53 -25.20 -36.74
C THR A 36 12.50 -25.27 -35.56
N THR A 37 13.36 -26.24 -35.63
CA THR A 37 14.53 -26.45 -34.80
C THR A 37 15.62 -25.42 -35.16
N MET A 38 16.39 -24.99 -34.19
CA MET A 38 17.81 -24.61 -34.22
C MET A 38 18.06 -23.65 -33.06
N SER A 39 18.92 -23.78 -32.19
CA SER A 39 20.28 -24.18 -31.96
C SER A 39 20.76 -23.44 -30.73
N ASN A 40 21.45 -24.16 -29.87
CA ASN A 40 22.24 -23.69 -28.74
C ASN A 40 23.01 -22.40 -28.98
N ASP A 41 23.00 -21.51 -27.99
CA ASP A 41 24.25 -20.82 -27.62
C ASP A 41 24.27 -20.43 -26.15
N ARG A 42 25.22 -20.99 -25.52
CA ARG A 42 26.05 -20.62 -24.35
C ARG A 42 25.44 -19.79 -23.23
N VAL A 43 25.19 -20.46 -22.13
CA VAL A 43 25.13 -19.94 -20.80
C VAL A 43 26.49 -19.34 -20.42
N ALA A 44 26.59 -18.06 -20.33
CA ALA A 44 27.69 -17.37 -19.65
C ALA A 44 27.34 -17.30 -18.15
N THR A 45 27.98 -18.13 -17.37
CA THR A 45 27.97 -18.07 -15.92
C THR A 45 28.71 -16.81 -15.50
N GLY A 46 27.98 -15.73 -15.27
CA GLY A 46 28.49 -14.55 -14.60
C GLY A 46 28.62 -14.83 -13.11
N THR A 47 29.83 -14.96 -12.65
CA THR A 47 30.17 -15.02 -11.24
C THR A 47 29.79 -13.69 -10.60
N VAL A 48 28.73 -13.66 -9.80
CA VAL A 48 28.41 -12.51 -8.95
C VAL A 48 29.37 -12.52 -7.77
N ASP A 49 30.28 -11.60 -7.82
CA ASP A 49 31.22 -11.32 -6.76
C ASP A 49 30.45 -10.84 -5.53
N SER A 50 30.46 -11.65 -4.49
CA SER A 50 29.88 -11.31 -3.19
C SER A 50 30.81 -10.31 -2.50
N SER A 51 30.71 -9.04 -2.85
CA SER A 51 31.35 -8.00 -2.08
C SER A 51 30.62 -7.88 -0.74
N SER A 52 31.33 -8.24 0.30
CA SER A 52 30.92 -8.12 1.68
C SER A 52 30.49 -6.69 2.01
N VAL A 53 29.20 -6.49 2.24
CA VAL A 53 28.69 -5.26 2.83
C VAL A 53 29.07 -5.30 4.32
N SER A 54 30.13 -4.61 4.64
CA SER A 54 30.55 -4.38 6.02
C SER A 54 29.45 -3.58 6.73
N GLY A 55 28.90 -4.15 7.78
CA GLY A 55 27.82 -3.55 8.54
C GLY A 55 28.26 -2.27 9.22
N SER A 56 27.92 -1.17 8.60
CA SER A 56 27.78 0.10 9.28
C SER A 56 26.34 0.17 9.77
N SER A 57 26.15 0.38 11.06
CA SER A 57 24.83 0.68 11.63
C SER A 57 24.40 2.05 11.09
N LEU A 58 23.93 2.05 9.85
CA LEU A 58 23.30 3.21 9.25
C LEU A 58 21.98 3.43 9.98
N ASP A 59 21.73 4.65 10.35
CA ASP A 59 20.43 5.08 10.85
C ASP A 59 19.37 4.65 9.83
N THR A 60 18.81 3.49 10.04
CA THR A 60 17.85 2.85 9.14
C THR A 60 16.62 3.74 8.92
N ASP A 61 16.37 4.63 9.87
CA ASP A 61 15.24 5.56 9.83
C ASP A 61 15.39 6.63 8.73
N SER A 62 16.62 7.01 8.39
CA SER A 62 16.89 8.01 7.32
C SER A 62 16.82 7.42 5.90
N ALA A 63 16.89 6.10 5.77
CA ALA A 63 16.98 5.42 4.47
C ALA A 63 15.60 5.03 3.91
N VAL A 64 14.53 5.11 4.71
CA VAL A 64 13.20 4.67 4.31
C VAL A 64 12.33 5.86 3.87
N UNK A 65 11.74 5.92 2.69
CA UNK A 65 11.01 6.82 2.19
C UNK A 65 9.98 7.17 3.03
N ARG A 66 9.86 8.30 3.14
CA ARG A 66 8.76 8.92 3.89
C ARG A 66 7.72 9.61 3.00
N UNK A 67 7.65 9.54 1.68
CA UNK A 67 6.85 9.98 0.87
C UNK A 67 6.36 8.90 0.21
N PHE A 68 5.19 8.78 0.09
CA PHE A 68 4.46 7.68 -0.57
C PHE A 68 3.59 8.28 -1.67
N TYR A 69 3.78 7.85 -2.90
CA TYR A 69 3.14 8.44 -4.08
C TYR A 69 1.93 7.63 -4.54
N PHE A 70 0.98 8.33 -5.18
CA PHE A 70 -0.30 7.76 -5.60
C PHE A 70 -0.58 8.05 -7.07
N GLU A 71 -1.31 7.15 -7.70
CA GLU A 71 -1.82 7.37 -9.05
C GLU A 71 -2.90 8.46 -9.04
N PHE A 72 -3.16 9.00 -10.22
CA PHE A 72 -4.21 10.01 -10.39
C PHE A 72 -5.55 9.47 -9.87
N ASP A 73 -6.19 10.28 -9.06
CA ASP A 73 -7.52 10.02 -8.48
C ASP A 73 -7.62 8.74 -7.66
N LYS A 74 -6.47 8.19 -7.19
CA LYS A 74 -6.46 6.97 -6.37
C LYS A 74 -5.89 7.25 -4.98
N ALA A 75 -6.35 6.43 -4.01
CA ALA A 75 -5.84 6.37 -2.65
C ALA A 75 -5.35 4.95 -2.31
N ILE A 76 -4.97 4.18 -3.33
CA ILE A 76 -4.48 2.81 -3.18
C ILE A 76 -2.95 2.85 -3.09
N LEU A 77 -2.41 2.26 -2.04
CA LEU A 77 -0.96 2.13 -1.85
C LEU A 77 -0.36 1.18 -2.89
N ASN A 78 0.65 1.65 -3.59
CA ASN A 78 1.43 0.82 -4.50
C ASN A 78 2.34 -0.15 -3.72
N PRO A 79 2.91 -1.18 -4.37
CA PRO A 79 3.76 -2.16 -3.68
C PRO A 79 4.97 -1.54 -2.96
N GLU A 80 5.59 -0.53 -3.57
CA GLU A 80 6.77 0.16 -3.02
C GLU A 80 6.41 0.89 -1.72
N ALA A 81 5.29 1.61 -1.70
CA ALA A 81 4.79 2.28 -0.51
C ALA A 81 4.50 1.27 0.61
N ARG A 82 3.93 0.10 0.28
CA ARG A 82 3.64 -0.95 1.26
C ARG A 82 4.93 -1.51 1.89
N VAL A 83 5.98 -1.69 1.09
CA VAL A 83 7.29 -2.15 1.60
C VAL A 83 7.87 -1.11 2.58
N ALA A 84 7.88 0.16 2.19
CA ALA A 84 8.41 1.24 3.04
C ALA A 84 7.58 1.38 4.32
N LEU A 85 6.25 1.37 4.23
CA LEU A 85 5.37 1.46 5.40
C LEU A 85 5.55 0.26 6.34
N ARG A 86 5.83 -0.94 5.82
CA ARG A 86 6.12 -2.12 6.66
C ARG A 86 7.39 -1.92 7.48
N LEU A 87 8.44 -1.32 6.89
CA LEU A 87 9.67 -1.00 7.61
C LEU A 87 9.41 0.04 8.72
N HIS A 88 8.64 1.07 8.41
CA HIS A 88 8.21 2.04 9.43
C HIS A 88 7.39 1.37 10.54
N ALA A 89 6.48 0.45 10.18
CA ALA A 89 5.68 -0.27 11.17
C ALA A 89 6.57 -1.09 12.11
N GLN A 90 7.62 -1.75 11.60
CA GLN A 90 8.58 -2.49 12.44
C GLN A 90 9.26 -1.56 13.44
N SER A 91 9.74 -0.41 12.96
CA SER A 91 10.39 0.59 13.82
C SER A 91 9.43 1.12 14.89
N LEU A 92 8.20 1.48 14.48
CA LEU A 92 7.18 2.05 15.38
C LEU A 92 6.68 1.04 16.44
N ARG A 93 6.68 -0.26 16.13
CA ARG A 93 6.35 -1.29 17.12
C ARG A 93 7.46 -1.45 18.16
N SER A 94 8.72 -1.35 17.72
CA SER A 94 9.87 -1.47 18.61
C SER A 94 10.09 -0.21 19.45
N ASN A 95 9.81 0.94 18.88
CA ASN A 95 9.97 2.24 19.51
C ASN A 95 8.75 3.11 19.21
N PRO A 96 7.67 3.00 20.01
CA PRO A 96 6.43 3.74 19.76
C PRO A 96 6.61 5.24 19.95
N VAL A 97 6.39 6.01 18.88
CA VAL A 97 6.40 7.48 18.88
C VAL A 97 5.17 8.00 18.14
N ASN A 98 4.77 9.22 18.46
CA ASN A 98 3.69 9.88 17.71
C ASN A 98 4.20 10.25 16.32
N ILE A 99 3.42 9.95 15.32
CA ILE A 99 3.69 10.29 13.92
C ILE A 99 2.49 11.01 13.33
N ARG A 100 2.75 11.71 12.23
CA ARG A 100 1.71 12.38 11.45
C ARG A 100 1.80 11.93 9.99
N LEU A 101 0.64 11.66 9.39
CA LEU A 101 0.51 11.36 7.96
C LEU A 101 -0.18 12.54 7.29
N GLU A 102 0.55 13.23 6.44
CA GLU A 102 0.09 14.42 5.72
C GLU A 102 -0.27 14.04 4.29
N GLY A 103 -1.56 14.17 3.94
CA GLY A 103 -2.08 13.77 2.64
C GLY A 103 -2.24 14.93 1.68
N HIS A 104 -1.85 14.71 0.43
CA HIS A 104 -1.82 15.73 -0.62
C HIS A 104 -2.44 15.23 -1.91
N ALA A 105 -2.88 16.19 -2.73
CA ALA A 105 -3.42 15.95 -4.06
C ALA A 105 -2.76 16.91 -5.06
N ASP A 106 -2.90 16.62 -6.35
CA ASP A 106 -2.54 17.58 -7.39
C ASP A 106 -3.67 18.60 -7.57
N GLU A 107 -3.41 19.63 -8.35
CA GLU A 107 -4.30 20.79 -8.54
C GLU A 107 -5.59 20.49 -9.33
N ARG A 108 -5.74 19.30 -9.89
CA ARG A 108 -6.89 18.95 -10.73
C ARG A 108 -8.09 18.58 -9.87
N GLY A 109 -9.22 19.29 -10.07
CA GLY A 109 -10.45 19.06 -9.33
C GLY A 109 -10.85 20.27 -8.51
N THR A 110 -11.78 20.09 -7.57
CA THR A 110 -12.14 21.15 -6.63
C THR A 110 -11.32 21.02 -5.34
N ARG A 111 -11.13 22.14 -4.68
CA ARG A 111 -10.43 22.20 -3.40
C ARG A 111 -10.99 21.21 -2.37
N GLU A 112 -12.33 21.16 -2.28
CA GLU A 112 -13.01 20.26 -1.35
C GLU A 112 -12.77 18.79 -1.70
N TYR A 113 -12.81 18.46 -3.00
CA TYR A 113 -12.53 17.11 -3.48
C TYR A 113 -11.08 16.72 -3.15
N ASN A 114 -10.14 17.60 -3.43
CA ASN A 114 -8.71 17.35 -3.21
C ASN A 114 -8.38 17.23 -1.73
N MET A 115 -9.05 18.02 -0.88
CA MET A 115 -8.94 17.87 0.59
C MET A 115 -9.39 16.48 1.03
N ALA A 116 -10.54 16.02 0.55
CA ALA A 116 -11.05 14.67 0.86
C ALA A 116 -10.15 13.56 0.27
N LEU A 117 -9.60 13.77 -0.92
CA LEU A 117 -8.69 12.80 -1.56
C LEU A 117 -7.38 12.66 -0.77
N GLY A 118 -6.81 13.78 -0.33
CA GLY A 118 -5.62 13.78 0.53
C GLY A 118 -5.87 13.02 1.83
N GLU A 119 -7.03 13.25 2.44
CA GLU A 119 -7.43 12.54 3.67
C GLU A 119 -7.55 11.02 3.42
N ARG A 120 -8.22 10.60 2.32
CA ARG A 120 -8.34 9.17 1.97
C ARG A 120 -6.96 8.53 1.77
N ARG A 121 -6.02 9.22 1.14
CA ARG A 121 -4.63 8.73 0.95
C ARG A 121 -3.92 8.53 2.29
N ALA A 122 -3.98 9.53 3.16
CA ALA A 122 -3.35 9.44 4.48
C ALA A 122 -4.00 8.34 5.33
N ASN A 123 -5.31 8.18 5.27
CA ASN A 123 -6.02 7.08 5.94
C ASN A 123 -5.59 5.71 5.39
N SER A 124 -5.35 5.57 4.07
CA SER A 124 -4.86 4.31 3.50
C SER A 124 -3.50 3.92 4.09
N ALA A 125 -2.61 4.89 4.28
CA ALA A 125 -1.30 4.65 4.92
C ALA A 125 -1.47 4.31 6.41
N ARG A 126 -2.34 5.04 7.12
CA ARG A 126 -2.66 4.78 8.53
C ARG A 126 -3.22 3.36 8.73
N ASP A 127 -4.21 2.99 7.92
CA ASP A 127 -4.86 1.68 8.03
C ASP A 127 -3.86 0.55 7.77
N PHE A 128 -2.94 0.75 6.83
CA PHE A 128 -1.86 -0.21 6.58
C PHE A 128 -0.94 -0.34 7.80
N LEU A 129 -0.51 0.78 8.40
CA LEU A 129 0.35 0.75 9.60
C LEU A 129 -0.37 0.05 10.77
N VAL A 130 -1.68 0.30 10.95
CA VAL A 130 -2.48 -0.35 11.99
C VAL A 130 -2.59 -1.86 11.72
N GLN A 131 -2.81 -2.27 10.47
CA GLN A 131 -2.82 -3.69 10.08
C GLN A 131 -1.48 -4.37 10.36
N GLU A 132 -0.38 -3.63 10.21
CA GLU A 132 0.97 -4.12 10.56
C GLU A 132 1.28 -4.03 12.07
N GLY A 133 0.29 -3.65 12.89
CA GLY A 133 0.36 -3.71 14.35
C GLY A 133 0.81 -2.43 15.05
N VAL A 134 0.85 -1.30 14.36
CA VAL A 134 1.13 0.01 14.99
C VAL A 134 -0.13 0.48 15.73
N ASN A 135 0.04 1.04 16.92
CA ASN A 135 -1.08 1.59 17.68
C ASN A 135 -1.63 2.83 16.97
N GLY A 136 -2.88 2.76 16.52
CA GLY A 136 -3.55 3.84 15.78
C GLY A 136 -3.68 5.15 16.56
N SER A 137 -3.61 5.12 17.89
CA SER A 137 -3.65 6.34 18.71
C SER A 137 -2.40 7.20 18.59
N LEU A 138 -1.32 6.63 18.04
CA LEU A 138 -0.06 7.35 17.78
C LEU A 138 -0.02 8.01 16.40
N ILE A 139 -1.04 7.78 15.56
CA ILE A 139 -1.05 8.21 14.16
C ILE A 139 -2.07 9.33 13.96
N GLU A 140 -1.57 10.54 13.77
CA GLU A 140 -2.39 11.68 13.37
C GLU A 140 -2.50 11.72 11.85
N VAL A 141 -3.69 12.00 11.33
CA VAL A 141 -3.94 12.18 9.88
C VAL A 141 -4.35 13.61 9.63
N ILE A 142 -3.69 14.26 8.67
CA ILE A 142 -4.01 15.60 8.21
C ILE A 142 -4.04 15.59 6.69
N SER A 143 -4.99 16.29 6.10
CA SER A 143 -4.99 16.56 4.67
C SER A 143 -4.72 18.04 4.40
N TYR A 144 -3.89 18.29 3.43
CA TYR A 144 -3.65 19.62 2.87
C TYR A 144 -4.25 19.74 1.45
N GLY A 145 -4.81 18.66 0.92
CA GLY A 145 -5.34 18.69 -0.43
C GLY A 145 -4.29 19.17 -1.42
N GLU A 146 -4.63 20.17 -2.21
CA GLU A 146 -3.74 20.77 -3.21
C GLU A 146 -2.93 21.96 -2.66
N GLU A 147 -3.14 22.37 -1.40
CA GLU A 147 -2.66 23.65 -0.88
C GLU A 147 -1.15 23.71 -0.63
N THR A 148 -0.50 22.56 -0.47
CA THR A 148 0.95 22.50 -0.20
C THR A 148 1.66 21.69 -1.28
N ALA A 149 1.60 22.18 -2.51
CA ALA A 149 2.28 21.59 -3.63
C ALA A 149 3.81 21.66 -3.45
N VAL A 150 4.51 20.56 -3.76
CA VAL A 150 5.99 20.53 -3.78
C VAL A 150 6.53 20.88 -5.17
N SER A 151 5.69 20.79 -6.19
CA SER A 151 6.03 21.17 -7.55
C SER A 151 4.90 22.00 -8.16
N MET A 152 5.26 23.14 -8.72
CA MET A 152 4.30 24.17 -9.20
C MET A 152 3.99 24.06 -10.70
N GLY A 153 4.45 23.02 -11.39
CA GLY A 153 4.17 22.83 -12.82
C GLY A 153 2.80 22.22 -13.06
N SER A 154 2.10 22.66 -14.09
CA SER A 154 0.83 22.08 -14.56
C SER A 154 1.11 20.99 -15.63
N ASN A 155 1.84 19.96 -15.22
CA ASN A 155 2.20 18.82 -16.05
C ASN A 155 2.23 17.54 -15.20
N GLU A 156 2.23 16.38 -15.85
CA GLU A 156 2.16 15.10 -15.15
C GLU A 156 3.34 14.88 -14.20
N GLU A 157 4.52 15.39 -14.52
CA GLU A 157 5.69 15.26 -13.63
C GLU A 157 5.44 15.96 -12.31
N SER A 158 4.94 17.19 -12.34
CA SER A 158 4.63 17.99 -11.14
C SER A 158 3.46 17.37 -10.38
N TRP A 159 2.40 16.98 -11.10
CA TRP A 159 1.23 16.38 -10.49
C TRP A 159 1.58 15.06 -9.78
N ALA A 160 2.45 14.23 -10.36
CA ALA A 160 2.88 12.98 -9.75
C ALA A 160 3.60 13.23 -8.41
N LEU A 161 4.41 14.28 -8.32
CA LEU A 161 5.09 14.66 -7.08
C LEU A 161 4.12 15.19 -6.02
N ASN A 162 3.04 15.83 -6.46
CA ASN A 162 2.05 16.40 -5.55
C ASN A 162 1.09 15.33 -4.99
N ARG A 163 0.85 14.23 -5.72
CA ARG A 163 -0.02 13.12 -5.28
C ARG A 163 0.73 12.24 -4.29
N ARG A 164 0.81 12.68 -3.03
CA ARG A 164 1.64 11.98 -2.06
C ARG A 164 1.04 11.98 -0.65
N VAL A 165 1.60 11.13 0.18
CA VAL A 165 1.46 11.17 1.65
C VAL A 165 2.87 11.29 2.22
N GLU A 166 3.04 12.17 3.18
CA GLU A 166 4.29 12.36 3.91
C GLU A 166 4.16 11.83 5.34
N LEU A 167 5.14 11.09 5.79
CA LEU A 167 5.24 10.63 7.18
C LEU A 167 6.20 11.57 7.93
N LYS A 168 5.68 12.22 8.99
CA LYS A 168 6.40 13.16 9.86
C LYS A 168 6.56 12.61 11.27
#